data_bd29f4f5464f7bd0de80a986253fb3c3
#
_entry.id   bd29f4f5464f7bd0de80a986253fb3c3
#
_cell.length_a   1.000
_cell.length_b   1.000
_cell.length_c   1.000
_cell.angle_alpha   90.00
_cell.angle_beta   90.00
_cell.angle_gamma   90.00
#
_symmetry.space_group_name_H-M   'P 1'
#
loop_
_entity.id
_entity.type
_entity.pdbx_description
1 polymer ?
#
loop_
_entity_poly.entity_id
_entity_poly.type
_entity_poly.pdbx_seq_one_letter_code
_entity_poly.pdbx_strand_id
1 'polypeptide(L)'
;MKFPGQRKSKHYFPVKNRDPLLAQLIQQPQPISTYVSGIDQTLVDIEAKVEDELLSRYELPKGNSTLIDDDKAHALYNELKDRELVSDEFAGGTIGNTVHNYSILADDRSVLFGVMSRNIEIGSYAYRYLCNTSSKVDLNQLQPVAGPIGRCFTLISECGERTFAISKGSMDKLTPEYIDKDIVQGGSALILTAYLMRASGEDKITEA
;
A
#
# COMPACT_ATOMS: atom_id res chain seq x y z
N MET A 1 -9.04 -28.26 -0.53
CA MET A 1 -8.05 -27.23 -0.09
C MET A 1 -8.78 -26.15 0.66
N LYS A 2 -8.40 -25.84 1.91
CA LYS A 2 -9.03 -24.76 2.69
C LYS A 2 -8.19 -23.50 2.48
N PHE A 3 -8.75 -22.51 1.82
CA PHE A 3 -8.07 -21.24 1.61
C PHE A 3 -7.78 -20.56 2.97
N PRO A 4 -6.53 -20.20 3.28
CA PRO A 4 -6.17 -19.62 4.57
C PRO A 4 -6.95 -18.35 4.93
N GLY A 5 -7.35 -17.55 3.94
CA GLY A 5 -8.11 -16.31 4.15
C GLY A 5 -9.57 -16.49 4.59
N GLN A 6 -10.20 -17.61 4.24
CA GLN A 6 -11.60 -17.86 4.62
C GLN A 6 -11.78 -18.21 6.10
N ARG A 7 -10.73 -18.67 6.78
CA ARG A 7 -10.80 -18.97 8.21
C ARG A 7 -10.86 -17.71 9.08
N LYS A 8 -10.14 -16.67 8.69
CA LYS A 8 -10.06 -15.44 9.49
C LYS A 8 -11.38 -14.69 9.53
N SER A 9 -12.08 -14.57 8.40
CA SER A 9 -13.35 -13.87 8.34
C SER A 9 -14.48 -14.53 9.14
N LYS A 10 -14.49 -15.83 9.25
CA LYS A 10 -15.51 -16.56 10.03
C LYS A 10 -15.32 -16.48 11.54
N HIS A 11 -14.10 -16.22 12.00
CA HIS A 11 -13.80 -16.18 13.43
C HIS A 11 -13.74 -14.77 14.01
N TYR A 12 -13.65 -13.74 13.15
CA TYR A 12 -13.50 -12.35 13.56
C TYR A 12 -14.80 -11.54 13.57
N PHE A 13 -15.90 -12.14 13.18
CA PHE A 13 -17.20 -11.61 13.52
C PHE A 13 -17.67 -12.31 14.80
N PRO A 14 -17.27 -11.83 15.98
CA PRO A 14 -17.97 -12.25 17.15
C PRO A 14 -19.43 -11.93 16.88
N VAL A 15 -20.29 -12.85 17.16
CA VAL A 15 -21.74 -12.68 17.04
C VAL A 15 -22.13 -11.73 18.18
N LYS A 16 -21.61 -10.50 18.14
CA LYS A 16 -21.77 -9.46 19.13
C LYS A 16 -23.26 -9.13 19.35
N ASN A 17 -24.07 -9.36 18.33
CA ASN A 17 -25.51 -9.07 18.37
C ASN A 17 -26.35 -10.14 19.07
N ARG A 18 -25.75 -11.16 19.65
CA ARG A 18 -26.47 -12.20 20.38
C ARG A 18 -26.27 -12.16 21.90
N ASP A 19 -25.39 -11.27 22.38
CA ASP A 19 -25.20 -11.08 23.82
C ASP A 19 -26.15 -9.95 24.29
N PRO A 20 -27.15 -10.25 25.16
CA PRO A 20 -28.06 -9.24 25.69
C PRO A 20 -27.35 -8.12 26.47
N LEU A 21 -26.20 -8.40 27.07
CA LEU A 21 -25.37 -7.40 27.76
C LEU A 21 -24.72 -6.43 26.76
N LEU A 22 -24.31 -6.90 25.59
CA LEU A 22 -23.78 -6.06 24.52
C LEU A 22 -24.88 -5.22 23.88
N ALA A 23 -26.10 -5.71 23.77
CA ALA A 23 -27.22 -4.92 23.28
C ALA A 23 -27.54 -3.70 24.18
N GLN A 24 -27.28 -3.80 25.49
CA GLN A 24 -27.39 -2.68 26.43
C GLN A 24 -26.23 -1.68 26.31
N LEU A 25 -25.02 -2.16 26.00
CA LEU A 25 -23.86 -1.30 25.74
C LEU A 25 -23.95 -0.55 24.40
N ILE A 26 -24.66 -1.12 23.42
CA ILE A 26 -24.92 -0.45 22.11
C ILE A 26 -25.91 0.71 22.24
N GLN A 27 -26.71 0.79 23.30
CA GLN A 27 -27.59 1.92 23.57
C GLN A 27 -26.88 3.12 24.21
N GLN A 28 -25.62 2.99 24.60
CA GLN A 28 -24.80 4.15 24.91
C GLN A 28 -24.50 4.93 23.62
N PRO A 29 -24.48 6.28 23.67
CA PRO A 29 -24.09 7.05 22.49
C PRO A 29 -22.76 6.47 21.98
N GLN A 30 -22.79 5.90 20.78
CA GLN A 30 -21.58 5.39 20.13
C GLN A 30 -20.57 6.54 20.17
N PRO A 31 -19.35 6.32 20.66
CA PRO A 31 -18.32 7.32 20.50
C PRO A 31 -18.31 7.67 19.01
N ILE A 32 -18.28 8.96 18.70
CA ILE A 32 -18.15 9.46 17.33
C ILE A 32 -17.06 8.60 16.70
N SER A 33 -17.42 7.87 15.64
CA SER A 33 -16.50 6.94 14.98
C SER A 33 -15.30 7.75 14.53
N THR A 34 -14.26 7.76 15.35
CA THR A 34 -12.99 8.38 15.02
C THR A 34 -12.26 7.46 14.07
N TYR A 35 -11.68 7.98 13.02
CA TYR A 35 -10.84 7.24 12.09
C TYR A 35 -9.48 7.91 11.96
N VAL A 36 -8.51 7.14 11.54
CA VAL A 36 -7.18 7.62 11.21
C VAL A 36 -7.09 7.82 9.70
N SER A 37 -6.62 8.96 9.25
CA SER A 37 -6.33 9.24 7.84
C SER A 37 -4.87 9.06 7.54
N GLY A 38 -4.55 8.56 6.35
CA GLY A 38 -3.20 8.46 5.85
C GLY A 38 -3.09 8.98 4.41
N ILE A 39 -1.99 9.63 4.07
CA ILE A 39 -1.69 10.04 2.70
C ILE A 39 -0.44 9.29 2.26
N ASP A 40 -0.51 8.52 1.16
CA ASP A 40 0.59 7.70 0.71
C ASP A 40 0.76 7.71 -0.81
N GLN A 41 1.95 7.29 -1.20
CA GLN A 41 2.29 6.91 -2.56
C GLN A 41 2.06 5.40 -2.69
N THR A 42 0.94 5.01 -3.31
CA THR A 42 0.59 3.60 -3.46
C THR A 42 1.58 2.88 -4.38
N LEU A 43 2.08 1.75 -3.92
CA LEU A 43 3.00 0.91 -4.68
C LEU A 43 2.80 -0.57 -4.33
N VAL A 44 3.39 -1.44 -5.12
CA VAL A 44 3.47 -2.88 -4.85
C VAL A 44 4.92 -3.23 -4.52
N ASP A 45 5.13 -3.90 -3.40
CA ASP A 45 6.40 -4.49 -3.03
C ASP A 45 6.54 -5.86 -3.70
N ILE A 46 7.67 -6.08 -4.40
CA ILE A 46 8.02 -7.31 -5.11
C ILE A 46 9.33 -7.82 -4.51
N GLU A 47 9.26 -8.94 -3.80
CA GLU A 47 10.42 -9.55 -3.21
C GLU A 47 11.00 -10.64 -4.12
N ALA A 48 12.32 -10.62 -4.34
CA ALA A 48 13.02 -11.61 -5.14
C ALA A 48 14.39 -11.93 -4.58
N LYS A 49 14.81 -13.21 -4.66
CA LYS A 49 16.17 -13.63 -4.34
C LYS A 49 17.00 -13.63 -5.62
N VAL A 50 18.13 -12.94 -5.58
CA VAL A 50 18.94 -12.67 -6.78
C VAL A 50 20.44 -12.86 -6.53
N GLU A 51 21.13 -13.15 -7.61
CA GLU A 51 22.59 -13.15 -7.68
C GLU A 51 23.12 -11.73 -7.89
N ASP A 52 24.33 -11.44 -7.45
CA ASP A 52 24.96 -10.12 -7.58
C ASP A 52 25.15 -9.68 -9.05
N GLU A 53 25.26 -10.63 -9.98
CA GLU A 53 25.35 -10.40 -11.42
C GLU A 53 24.08 -9.73 -11.97
N LEU A 54 22.90 -10.07 -11.44
CA LEU A 54 21.65 -9.41 -11.83
C LEU A 54 21.68 -7.95 -11.40
N LEU A 55 22.13 -7.65 -10.17
CA LEU A 55 22.26 -6.27 -9.69
C LEU A 55 23.18 -5.46 -10.60
N SER A 56 24.32 -6.06 -11.00
CA SER A 56 25.30 -5.42 -11.88
C SER A 56 24.72 -5.12 -13.27
N ARG A 57 23.95 -6.05 -13.86
CA ARG A 57 23.31 -5.85 -15.17
C ARG A 57 22.30 -4.70 -15.16
N TYR A 58 21.57 -4.57 -14.07
CA TYR A 58 20.60 -3.50 -13.91
C TYR A 58 21.21 -2.25 -13.27
N GLU A 59 22.52 -2.16 -13.14
CA GLU A 59 23.23 -1.01 -12.55
C GLU A 59 22.66 -0.60 -11.20
N LEU A 60 22.36 -1.59 -10.36
CA LEU A 60 21.78 -1.41 -9.03
C LEU A 60 22.90 -1.58 -7.98
N PRO A 61 23.41 -0.51 -7.37
CA PRO A 61 24.40 -0.61 -6.33
C PRO A 61 23.88 -1.41 -5.14
N LYS A 62 24.56 -2.50 -4.80
CA LYS A 62 24.18 -3.40 -3.72
C LYS A 62 23.99 -2.65 -2.39
N GLY A 63 22.92 -2.95 -1.67
CA GLY A 63 22.58 -2.31 -0.40
C GLY A 63 21.96 -0.93 -0.52
N ASN A 64 21.77 -0.41 -1.73
CA ASN A 64 21.23 0.92 -1.97
C ASN A 64 19.79 0.89 -2.51
N SER A 65 19.17 2.08 -2.52
CA SER A 65 17.87 2.32 -3.18
C SER A 65 18.09 3.15 -4.43
N THR A 66 17.67 2.63 -5.58
CA THR A 66 17.85 3.27 -6.89
C THR A 66 16.48 3.51 -7.53
N LEU A 67 16.24 4.74 -8.01
CA LEU A 67 15.09 5.02 -8.87
C LEU A 67 15.37 4.50 -10.28
N ILE A 68 14.41 3.77 -10.82
CA ILE A 68 14.45 3.26 -12.20
C ILE A 68 13.20 3.72 -12.94
N ASP A 69 13.31 3.84 -14.26
CA ASP A 69 12.16 4.12 -15.11
C ASP A 69 11.23 2.91 -15.23
N ASP A 70 10.05 3.14 -15.81
CA ASP A 70 9.02 2.11 -15.94
C ASP A 70 9.43 1.00 -16.92
N ASP A 71 10.21 1.30 -17.96
CA ASP A 71 10.68 0.31 -18.94
C ASP A 71 11.71 -0.62 -18.31
N LYS A 72 12.66 -0.08 -17.57
CA LYS A 72 13.65 -0.86 -16.80
C LYS A 72 12.97 -1.71 -15.73
N ALA A 73 11.97 -1.15 -15.05
CA ALA A 73 11.18 -1.89 -14.06
C ALA A 73 10.38 -3.03 -14.71
N HIS A 74 9.84 -2.83 -15.91
CA HIS A 74 9.14 -3.87 -16.64
C HIS A 74 10.07 -4.99 -17.08
N ALA A 75 11.25 -4.63 -17.62
CA ALA A 75 12.28 -5.58 -18.01
C ALA A 75 12.78 -6.41 -16.82
N LEU A 76 13.07 -5.75 -15.70
CA LEU A 76 13.50 -6.41 -14.46
C LEU A 76 12.41 -7.40 -13.98
N TYR A 77 11.15 -6.97 -13.93
CA TYR A 77 10.07 -7.85 -13.49
C TYR A 77 9.92 -9.08 -14.36
N ASN A 78 9.94 -8.91 -15.68
CA ASN A 78 9.83 -10.03 -16.61
C ASN A 78 10.97 -11.03 -16.41
N GLU A 79 12.21 -10.54 -16.30
CA GLU A 79 13.36 -11.43 -16.03
C GLU A 79 13.21 -12.18 -14.70
N LEU A 80 12.78 -11.49 -13.64
CA LEU A 80 12.54 -12.13 -12.35
C LEU A 80 11.46 -13.22 -12.42
N LYS A 81 10.41 -12.97 -13.19
CA LYS A 81 9.33 -13.95 -13.40
C LYS A 81 9.76 -15.14 -14.25
N ASP A 82 10.42 -14.87 -15.38
CA ASP A 82 10.90 -15.92 -16.29
C ASP A 82 11.90 -16.87 -15.62
N ARG A 83 12.67 -16.34 -14.66
CA ARG A 83 13.61 -17.11 -13.86
C ARG A 83 13.01 -17.67 -12.56
N GLU A 84 11.72 -17.45 -12.30
CA GLU A 84 11.04 -17.90 -11.08
C GLU A 84 11.68 -17.38 -9.77
N LEU A 85 12.27 -16.19 -9.81
CA LEU A 85 12.99 -15.59 -8.67
C LEU A 85 12.10 -14.79 -7.73
N VAL A 86 10.87 -14.42 -8.16
CA VAL A 86 9.91 -13.69 -7.32
C VAL A 86 9.42 -14.60 -6.21
N SER A 87 9.73 -14.22 -4.97
CA SER A 87 9.28 -14.96 -3.78
C SER A 87 7.92 -14.49 -3.28
N ASP A 88 7.64 -13.20 -3.35
CA ASP A 88 6.36 -12.65 -2.90
C ASP A 88 6.03 -11.29 -3.55
N GLU A 89 4.75 -10.92 -3.49
CA GLU A 89 4.23 -9.64 -4.00
C GLU A 89 3.12 -9.15 -3.07
N PHE A 90 3.27 -7.94 -2.50
CA PHE A 90 2.29 -7.39 -1.55
C PHE A 90 1.87 -5.97 -1.90
N ALA A 91 0.73 -5.55 -1.35
CA ALA A 91 0.44 -4.12 -1.24
C ALA A 91 1.52 -3.46 -0.39
N GLY A 92 2.16 -2.44 -0.94
CA GLY A 92 3.23 -1.70 -0.30
C GLY A 92 2.83 -0.27 0.01
N GLY A 93 3.83 0.54 0.34
CA GLY A 93 3.63 1.90 0.80
C GLY A 93 3.67 1.99 2.33
N THR A 94 4.44 2.95 2.83
CA THR A 94 4.67 3.08 4.28
C THR A 94 3.38 3.38 5.04
N ILE A 95 2.56 4.29 4.53
CA ILE A 95 1.30 4.67 5.17
C ILE A 95 0.22 3.66 4.88
N GLY A 96 0.15 3.13 3.65
CA GLY A 96 -0.77 2.04 3.29
C GLY A 96 -0.65 0.86 4.26
N ASN A 97 0.58 0.39 4.51
CA ASN A 97 0.87 -0.65 5.48
C ASN A 97 0.51 -0.23 6.92
N THR A 98 0.76 1.02 7.28
CA THR A 98 0.46 1.54 8.63
C THR A 98 -1.05 1.55 8.89
N VAL A 99 -1.86 2.12 7.99
CA VAL A 99 -3.33 2.18 8.17
C VAL A 99 -3.97 0.80 8.06
N HIS A 100 -3.42 -0.10 7.22
CA HIS A 100 -3.82 -1.49 7.15
C HIS A 100 -3.63 -2.20 8.49
N ASN A 101 -2.43 -2.12 9.06
CA ASN A 101 -2.11 -2.76 10.33
C ASN A 101 -2.89 -2.12 11.49
N TYR A 102 -3.01 -0.79 11.52
CA TYR A 102 -3.85 -0.11 12.49
C TYR A 102 -5.29 -0.63 12.47
N SER A 103 -5.89 -0.69 11.27
CA SER A 103 -7.26 -1.14 11.12
C SER A 103 -7.49 -2.58 11.59
N ILE A 104 -6.46 -3.43 11.47
CA ILE A 104 -6.52 -4.82 11.97
C ILE A 104 -6.33 -4.87 13.49
N LEU A 105 -5.31 -4.20 14.01
CA LEU A 105 -4.92 -4.29 15.41
C LEU A 105 -5.88 -3.55 16.34
N ALA A 106 -6.31 -2.35 15.94
CA ALA A 106 -7.25 -1.54 16.69
C ALA A 106 -8.72 -1.96 16.47
N ASP A 107 -8.99 -2.82 15.49
CA ASP A 107 -10.34 -3.18 15.04
C ASP A 107 -11.16 -1.95 14.62
N ASP A 108 -10.51 -0.94 14.03
CA ASP A 108 -11.05 0.38 13.75
C ASP A 108 -10.92 0.77 12.28
N ARG A 109 -11.57 1.84 11.87
CA ARG A 109 -11.56 2.34 10.50
C ARG A 109 -10.37 3.25 10.25
N SER A 110 -9.88 3.21 9.03
CA SER A 110 -8.94 4.20 8.52
C SER A 110 -9.31 4.61 7.10
N VAL A 111 -8.79 5.76 6.65
CA VAL A 111 -8.99 6.30 5.31
C VAL A 111 -7.62 6.48 4.67
N LEU A 112 -7.45 5.98 3.45
CA LEU A 112 -6.21 6.13 2.70
C LEU A 112 -6.42 7.05 1.49
N PHE A 113 -5.72 8.18 1.49
CA PHE A 113 -5.60 9.07 0.35
C PHE A 113 -4.38 8.70 -0.48
N GLY A 114 -4.52 8.80 -1.78
CA GLY A 114 -3.45 8.49 -2.71
C GLY A 114 -3.93 8.48 -4.14
N VAL A 115 -3.10 7.97 -5.02
CA VAL A 115 -3.45 7.72 -6.42
C VAL A 115 -3.31 6.25 -6.75
N MET A 116 -4.13 5.77 -7.65
CA MET A 116 -4.15 4.38 -8.10
C MET A 116 -4.22 4.33 -9.62
N SER A 117 -3.64 3.32 -10.23
CA SER A 117 -3.84 3.09 -11.67
C SER A 117 -5.32 3.04 -12.02
N ARG A 118 -5.71 3.79 -13.07
CA ARG A 118 -7.09 3.74 -13.59
C ARG A 118 -7.46 2.37 -14.16
N ASN A 119 -6.48 1.66 -14.71
CA ASN A 119 -6.69 0.35 -15.30
C ASN A 119 -6.48 -0.71 -14.23
N ILE A 120 -7.58 -1.21 -13.68
CA ILE A 120 -7.58 -2.28 -12.68
C ILE A 120 -8.10 -3.54 -13.35
N GLU A 121 -7.19 -4.39 -13.79
CA GLU A 121 -7.49 -5.69 -14.36
C GLU A 121 -7.24 -6.79 -13.34
N ILE A 122 -7.99 -7.88 -13.41
CA ILE A 122 -7.79 -9.06 -12.54
C ILE A 122 -6.36 -9.57 -12.71
N GLY A 123 -5.64 -9.70 -11.59
CA GLY A 123 -4.24 -10.11 -11.57
C GLY A 123 -3.23 -8.99 -11.79
N SER A 124 -3.67 -7.76 -12.09
CA SER A 124 -2.77 -6.59 -12.11
C SER A 124 -2.30 -6.20 -10.70
N TYR A 125 -1.24 -5.41 -10.62
CA TYR A 125 -0.73 -4.92 -9.34
C TYR A 125 -1.77 -4.07 -8.60
N ALA A 126 -2.47 -3.18 -9.30
CA ALA A 126 -3.53 -2.37 -8.70
C ALA A 126 -4.63 -3.25 -8.11
N TYR A 127 -5.03 -4.31 -8.80
CA TYR A 127 -5.99 -5.29 -8.29
C TYR A 127 -5.48 -5.99 -7.02
N ARG A 128 -4.22 -6.45 -7.02
CA ARG A 128 -3.61 -7.10 -5.85
C ARG A 128 -3.53 -6.16 -4.66
N TYR A 129 -3.18 -4.89 -4.89
CA TYR A 129 -3.18 -3.86 -3.86
C TYR A 129 -4.53 -3.78 -3.16
N LEU A 130 -5.62 -3.66 -3.92
CA LEU A 130 -6.97 -3.57 -3.39
C LEU A 130 -7.37 -4.85 -2.62
N CYS A 131 -7.06 -6.02 -3.18
CA CYS A 131 -7.41 -7.31 -2.56
C CYS A 131 -6.64 -7.61 -1.28
N ASN A 132 -5.41 -7.10 -1.14
CA ASN A 132 -4.54 -7.35 0.01
C ASN A 132 -4.70 -6.31 1.12
N THR A 133 -5.41 -5.21 0.85
CA THR A 133 -5.68 -4.20 1.87
C THR A 133 -6.89 -4.61 2.72
N SER A 134 -6.84 -4.32 4.02
CA SER A 134 -7.94 -4.60 4.96
C SER A 134 -9.24 -3.93 4.51
N SER A 135 -10.37 -4.63 4.61
CA SER A 135 -11.69 -4.08 4.32
C SER A 135 -12.13 -2.93 5.26
N LYS A 136 -11.37 -2.68 6.33
CA LYS A 136 -11.59 -1.54 7.24
C LYS A 136 -10.85 -0.28 6.81
N VAL A 137 -9.93 -0.40 5.86
CA VAL A 137 -9.32 0.77 5.20
C VAL A 137 -10.26 1.23 4.11
N ASP A 138 -10.75 2.45 4.22
CA ASP A 138 -11.53 3.09 3.16
C ASP A 138 -10.58 3.54 2.05
N LEU A 139 -10.70 2.91 0.88
CA LEU A 139 -9.91 3.17 -0.31
C LEU A 139 -10.64 4.07 -1.33
N ASN A 140 -11.83 4.59 -1.01
CA ASN A 140 -12.58 5.46 -1.91
C ASN A 140 -11.87 6.79 -2.21
N GLN A 141 -10.88 7.14 -1.39
CA GLN A 141 -10.05 8.34 -1.57
C GLN A 141 -8.80 8.10 -2.44
N LEU A 142 -8.63 6.89 -2.99
CA LEU A 142 -7.62 6.62 -4.00
C LEU A 142 -8.10 7.11 -5.36
N GLN A 143 -7.47 8.17 -5.87
CA GLN A 143 -7.87 8.79 -7.14
C GLN A 143 -7.34 8.00 -8.35
N PRO A 144 -8.22 7.67 -9.32
CA PRO A 144 -7.81 6.91 -10.50
C PRO A 144 -7.04 7.80 -11.47
N VAL A 145 -5.78 7.48 -11.71
CA VAL A 145 -4.90 8.21 -12.63
C VAL A 145 -4.37 7.28 -13.74
N ALA A 146 -3.91 7.88 -14.85
CA ALA A 146 -3.28 7.12 -15.92
C ALA A 146 -1.87 6.67 -15.50
N GLY A 147 -1.45 5.50 -15.98
CA GLY A 147 -0.14 4.91 -15.72
C GLY A 147 -0.19 3.73 -14.75
N PRO A 148 0.90 2.97 -14.65
CA PRO A 148 0.99 1.83 -13.74
C PRO A 148 1.06 2.30 -12.29
N ILE A 149 0.68 1.44 -11.35
CA ILE A 149 0.99 1.65 -9.93
C ILE A 149 2.50 1.61 -9.72
N GLY A 150 3.01 2.32 -8.69
CA GLY A 150 4.41 2.25 -8.31
C GLY A 150 4.85 0.84 -7.95
N ARG A 151 6.13 0.54 -8.12
CA ARG A 151 6.71 -0.78 -7.80
C ARG A 151 8.02 -0.59 -7.03
N CYS A 152 8.18 -1.35 -5.96
CA CYS A 152 9.43 -1.45 -5.22
C CYS A 152 9.93 -2.89 -5.30
N PHE A 153 11.04 -3.11 -5.98
CA PHE A 153 11.70 -4.40 -6.01
C PHE A 153 12.66 -4.49 -4.83
N THR A 154 12.41 -5.43 -3.93
CA THR A 154 13.32 -5.80 -2.83
C THR A 154 14.13 -7.00 -3.29
N LEU A 155 15.33 -6.74 -3.77
CA LEU A 155 16.25 -7.73 -4.32
C LEU A 155 17.19 -8.20 -3.20
N ILE A 156 17.06 -9.47 -2.80
CA ILE A 156 17.81 -10.07 -1.70
C ILE A 156 18.93 -10.91 -2.27
N SER A 157 20.17 -10.46 -2.04
CA SER A 157 21.38 -11.20 -2.43
C SER A 157 21.57 -12.45 -1.57
N GLU A 158 22.41 -13.38 -1.99
CA GLU A 158 22.75 -14.60 -1.26
C GLU A 158 23.27 -14.34 0.17
N CYS A 159 23.97 -13.24 0.38
CA CYS A 159 24.45 -12.83 1.70
C CYS A 159 23.35 -12.19 2.59
N GLY A 160 22.10 -12.09 2.10
CA GLY A 160 20.97 -11.48 2.81
C GLY A 160 20.88 -9.95 2.69
N GLU A 161 21.80 -9.30 1.95
CA GLU A 161 21.75 -7.85 1.71
C GLU A 161 20.57 -7.50 0.80
N ARG A 162 19.87 -6.41 1.14
CA ARG A 162 18.70 -5.91 0.40
C ARG A 162 19.07 -4.72 -0.46
N THR A 163 18.77 -4.81 -1.75
CA THR A 163 18.90 -3.73 -2.73
C THR A 163 17.52 -3.37 -3.26
N PHE A 164 17.23 -2.07 -3.34
CA PHE A 164 15.90 -1.61 -3.76
C PHE A 164 15.98 -0.95 -5.12
N ALA A 165 15.12 -1.40 -6.04
CA ALA A 165 14.86 -0.72 -7.30
C ALA A 165 13.41 -0.22 -7.29
N ILE A 166 13.21 1.10 -7.47
CA ILE A 166 11.91 1.74 -7.29
C ILE A 166 11.50 2.40 -8.59
N SER A 167 10.37 1.96 -9.15
CA SER A 167 9.67 2.66 -10.23
C SER A 167 8.49 3.42 -9.64
N LYS A 168 8.46 4.74 -9.88
CA LYS A 168 7.42 5.60 -9.31
C LYS A 168 6.05 5.35 -9.92
N GLY A 169 5.98 4.98 -11.18
CA GLY A 169 4.71 4.80 -11.88
C GLY A 169 3.82 6.04 -11.75
N SER A 170 2.64 5.87 -11.18
CA SER A 170 1.66 6.94 -10.97
C SER A 170 1.86 7.75 -9.68
N MET A 171 2.85 7.43 -8.84
CA MET A 171 3.02 8.05 -7.51
C MET A 171 3.17 9.58 -7.56
N ASP A 172 3.87 10.11 -8.57
CA ASP A 172 4.09 11.56 -8.73
C ASP A 172 2.83 12.33 -9.19
N LYS A 173 1.72 11.64 -9.42
CA LYS A 173 0.45 12.26 -9.84
C LYS A 173 -0.47 12.63 -8.67
N LEU A 174 -0.03 12.39 -7.47
CA LEU A 174 -0.76 12.81 -6.28
C LEU A 174 -0.59 14.31 -6.09
N THR A 175 -1.71 15.04 -6.11
CA THR A 175 -1.75 16.50 -5.93
C THR A 175 -2.66 16.89 -4.76
N PRO A 176 -2.53 18.08 -4.19
CA PRO A 176 -3.35 18.56 -3.07
C PRO A 176 -4.86 18.52 -3.32
N GLU A 177 -5.28 18.72 -4.57
CA GLU A 177 -6.71 18.72 -4.95
C GLU A 177 -7.36 17.35 -4.74
N TYR A 178 -6.57 16.28 -4.66
CA TYR A 178 -7.06 14.94 -4.42
C TYR A 178 -7.28 14.63 -2.93
N ILE A 179 -6.95 15.58 -2.05
CA ILE A 179 -7.09 15.43 -0.61
C ILE A 179 -8.34 16.16 -0.14
N ASP A 180 -9.35 15.42 0.26
CA ASP A 180 -10.56 15.96 0.85
C ASP A 180 -10.27 16.46 2.27
N LYS A 181 -10.27 17.79 2.43
CA LYS A 181 -9.95 18.44 3.71
C LYS A 181 -10.98 18.16 4.78
N ASP A 182 -12.25 18.01 4.43
CA ASP A 182 -13.31 17.73 5.41
C ASP A 182 -13.15 16.33 5.98
N ILE A 183 -12.76 15.36 5.14
CA ILE A 183 -12.46 14.00 5.59
C ILE A 183 -11.20 14.00 6.47
N VAL A 184 -10.17 14.75 6.13
CA VAL A 184 -8.96 14.86 6.95
C VAL A 184 -9.29 15.47 8.32
N GLN A 185 -10.06 16.56 8.36
CA GLN A 185 -10.45 17.24 9.59
C GLN A 185 -11.40 16.43 10.46
N GLY A 186 -12.21 15.56 9.85
CA GLY A 186 -13.12 14.66 10.55
C GLY A 186 -12.42 13.48 11.23
N GLY A 187 -11.17 13.22 10.91
CA GLY A 187 -10.35 12.16 11.51
C GLY A 187 -9.76 12.55 12.86
N SER A 188 -9.35 11.56 13.63
CA SER A 188 -8.65 11.77 14.93
C SER A 188 -7.16 12.00 14.77
N ALA A 189 -6.57 11.53 13.68
CA ALA A 189 -5.15 11.68 13.36
C ALA A 189 -4.92 11.62 11.86
N LEU A 190 -3.89 12.34 11.40
CA LEU A 190 -3.37 12.26 10.04
C LEU A 190 -1.94 11.75 10.08
N ILE A 191 -1.66 10.71 9.27
CA ILE A 191 -0.35 10.10 9.15
C ILE A 191 0.21 10.41 7.77
N LEU A 192 1.43 10.95 7.74
CA LEU A 192 2.15 11.32 6.52
C LEU A 192 3.48 10.57 6.44
N THR A 193 3.92 10.27 5.23
CA THR A 193 5.26 9.75 4.98
C THR A 193 6.21 10.86 4.54
N ALA A 194 7.47 10.79 5.00
CA ALA A 194 8.52 11.69 4.55
C ALA A 194 8.82 11.56 3.04
N TYR A 195 8.41 10.48 2.40
CA TYR A 195 8.56 10.30 0.95
C TYR A 195 7.74 11.30 0.14
N LEU A 196 6.63 11.81 0.66
CA LEU A 196 5.85 12.88 0.04
C LEU A 196 6.65 14.18 -0.15
N MET A 197 7.66 14.41 0.70
CA MET A 197 8.55 15.59 0.60
C MET A 197 9.53 15.51 -0.59
N ARG A 198 9.69 14.32 -1.20
CA ARG A 198 10.57 14.11 -2.37
C ARG A 198 9.88 14.39 -3.69
N ALA A 199 8.58 14.72 -3.69
CA ALA A 199 7.89 15.15 -4.90
C ALA A 199 8.57 16.41 -5.44
N SER A 200 9.03 16.34 -6.68
CA SER A 200 9.66 17.48 -7.37
C SER A 200 8.55 18.32 -8.00
N GLY A 201 8.38 19.57 -7.58
CA GLY A 201 7.43 20.50 -8.19
C GLY A 201 6.88 21.51 -7.18
N GLU A 202 6.14 22.49 -7.70
CA GLU A 202 5.47 23.53 -6.90
C GLU A 202 4.28 22.98 -6.08
N ASP A 203 3.77 21.79 -6.44
CA ASP A 203 2.60 21.16 -5.84
C ASP A 203 2.97 20.11 -4.80
N LYS A 204 3.70 20.51 -3.76
CA LYS A 204 4.01 19.60 -2.67
C LYS A 204 2.81 19.45 -1.74
N ILE A 205 2.35 18.21 -1.56
CA ILE A 205 1.24 17.88 -0.64
C ILE A 205 1.51 18.34 0.80
N THR A 206 2.78 18.41 1.18
CA THR A 206 3.18 18.88 2.51
C THR A 206 3.07 20.40 2.71
N GLU A 207 2.80 21.16 1.65
CA GLU A 207 2.62 22.61 1.69
C GLU A 207 1.13 23.02 1.61
N ALA A 208 0.23 22.06 1.42
CA ALA A 208 -1.22 22.25 1.32
C ALA A 208 -1.92 22.09 2.67
#